data_63c2341f8aaf452194e55e4860c28e6d
#
_entry.id   63c2341f8aaf452194e55e4860c28e6d
#
_cell.length_a   1.000
_cell.length_b   1.000
_cell.length_c   1.000
_cell.angle_alpha   90.00
_cell.angle_beta   90.00
_cell.angle_gamma   90.00
#
_symmetry.space_group_name_H-M   'P 1'
#
loop_
_entity.id
_entity.type
_entity.pdbx_description
1 polymer ?
#
loop_
_entity_poly.entity_id
_entity_poly.type
_entity_poly.pdbx_seq_one_letter_code
_entity_poly.pdbx_strand_id
1 'polypeptide(L)'
;KMNWRINESGVSATIENIEWERIHLILTVRLHIDGQKTYDIDKMEFYAVNNLGGCGVKFDVRRKEDIIKLHVNVTNSGDLRCIPRGTYRIFVCEKDCVLAECETSPDIADQLEAMSRNFLYGERGKSYNVTFYIEDGTDTLPFRMHCIALGAVGVTFPQNPSFLKKINLIKALKDCYLSSRSVLRRVYKWYSFLYKSRRKNTVLFMTEQDQKIASNLKAVSDRMVDRQLDQQYRLLYSARPAAAEPQSKKSWIGLMKLLAQSGTIFIDDHAPVLDWLKLDDDTTLIQLWHAGAGFKSSGYSRWGHEGCPSPQSCHRQYKYGIAGSKNIAPFFSEVWGINDEQVLPTGMPRMDEYLDEQHRNEKIKELYEQFPMCRGKKVILFAPTYRGRNKKTAYYPYELIDFEKLYQIC
;
A
#
# COMPACT_ATOMS: atom_id res chain seq x y z
N LYS A 1 -10.40 -26.20 12.14
CA LYS A 1 -10.76 -25.95 10.71
C LYS A 1 -12.27 -25.92 10.63
N MET A 2 -12.83 -24.79 10.25
CA MET A 2 -14.27 -24.62 10.07
C MET A 2 -14.77 -25.58 8.97
N ASN A 3 -15.87 -26.28 9.23
CA ASN A 3 -16.50 -27.13 8.23
C ASN A 3 -17.54 -26.29 7.47
N TRP A 4 -17.26 -25.99 6.20
CA TRP A 4 -18.11 -25.13 5.36
C TRP A 4 -19.36 -25.84 4.83
N ARG A 5 -19.98 -26.71 5.63
CA ARG A 5 -21.29 -27.32 5.32
C ARG A 5 -22.40 -26.48 5.96
N ILE A 6 -23.39 -26.14 5.18
CA ILE A 6 -24.57 -25.41 5.65
C ILE A 6 -25.38 -26.34 6.56
N ASN A 7 -25.70 -25.87 7.75
CA ASN A 7 -26.63 -26.54 8.65
C ASN A 7 -28.06 -26.04 8.35
N GLU A 8 -29.05 -26.85 8.61
CA GLU A 8 -30.46 -26.42 8.57
C GLU A 8 -30.70 -25.37 9.66
N SER A 9 -30.54 -24.10 9.28
CA SER A 9 -30.53 -22.99 10.22
C SER A 9 -31.84 -22.20 10.24
N GLY A 10 -32.62 -22.20 9.14
CA GLY A 10 -33.72 -21.25 8.90
C GLY A 10 -33.22 -19.83 8.63
N VAL A 11 -31.92 -19.66 8.31
CA VAL A 11 -31.37 -18.37 7.91
C VAL A 11 -31.13 -18.36 6.40
N SER A 12 -31.54 -17.28 5.75
CA SER A 12 -31.15 -16.99 4.36
C SER A 12 -30.50 -15.61 4.27
N ALA A 13 -29.62 -15.43 3.30
CA ALA A 13 -28.87 -14.20 3.09
C ALA A 13 -28.89 -13.82 1.61
N THR A 14 -29.26 -12.61 1.30
CA THR A 14 -29.38 -12.12 -0.08
C THR A 14 -28.53 -10.87 -0.27
N ILE A 15 -27.69 -10.87 -1.29
CA ILE A 15 -26.90 -9.70 -1.70
C ILE A 15 -27.80 -8.83 -2.57
N GLU A 16 -28.10 -7.63 -2.09
CA GLU A 16 -29.02 -6.67 -2.73
C GLU A 16 -28.29 -5.59 -3.51
N ASN A 17 -27.02 -5.32 -3.19
CA ASN A 17 -26.23 -4.32 -3.90
C ASN A 17 -24.72 -4.60 -3.78
N ILE A 18 -23.98 -4.15 -4.77
CA ILE A 18 -22.50 -4.22 -4.83
C ILE A 18 -21.98 -2.83 -5.17
N GLU A 19 -21.15 -2.29 -4.29
CA GLU A 19 -20.56 -0.96 -4.43
C GLU A 19 -19.03 -1.03 -4.35
N TRP A 20 -18.39 -0.05 -4.94
CA TRP A 20 -16.95 0.11 -4.85
C TRP A 20 -16.58 1.48 -4.32
N GLU A 21 -15.80 1.47 -3.25
CA GLU A 21 -15.12 2.67 -2.76
C GLU A 21 -13.60 2.49 -2.93
N ARG A 22 -13.05 3.06 -4.01
CA ARG A 22 -11.64 2.84 -4.43
C ARG A 22 -11.34 1.34 -4.61
N ILE A 23 -10.60 0.76 -3.67
CA ILE A 23 -10.20 -0.66 -3.65
C ILE A 23 -11.03 -1.48 -2.66
N HIS A 24 -12.02 -0.88 -2.02
CA HIS A 24 -12.93 -1.56 -1.11
C HIS A 24 -14.17 -2.04 -1.86
N LEU A 25 -14.39 -3.34 -1.79
CA LEU A 25 -15.64 -3.96 -2.20
C LEU A 25 -16.62 -3.88 -1.03
N ILE A 26 -17.84 -3.44 -1.31
CA ILE A 26 -18.93 -3.30 -0.33
C ILE A 26 -20.13 -4.08 -0.85
N LEU A 27 -20.54 -5.11 -0.12
CA LEU A 27 -21.75 -5.88 -0.42
C LEU A 27 -22.82 -5.51 0.58
N THR A 28 -23.99 -5.12 0.10
CA THR A 28 -25.17 -4.91 0.95
C THR A 28 -25.95 -6.22 1.01
N VAL A 29 -26.16 -6.72 2.22
CA VAL A 29 -26.79 -8.02 2.45
C VAL A 29 -28.04 -7.84 3.31
N ARG A 30 -29.14 -8.51 2.93
CA ARG A 30 -30.34 -8.68 3.73
C ARG A 30 -30.33 -10.09 4.30
N LEU A 31 -30.59 -10.20 5.60
CA LEU A 31 -30.85 -11.49 6.28
C LEU A 31 -32.35 -11.70 6.49
N HIS A 32 -32.79 -12.93 6.31
CA HIS A 32 -34.07 -13.41 6.72
C HIS A 32 -33.88 -14.60 7.68
N ILE A 33 -34.54 -14.57 8.83
CA ILE A 33 -34.45 -15.59 9.87
C ILE A 33 -35.87 -16.11 10.14
N ASP A 34 -36.08 -17.40 9.91
CA ASP A 34 -37.33 -18.05 10.26
C ASP A 34 -37.56 -18.07 11.78
N GLY A 35 -38.74 -17.66 12.23
CA GLY A 35 -39.06 -17.29 13.61
C GLY A 35 -38.97 -18.38 14.68
N GLN A 36 -38.41 -19.54 14.39
CA GLN A 36 -38.26 -20.64 15.36
C GLN A 36 -36.88 -20.67 16.09
N LYS A 37 -35.90 -19.96 15.59
CA LYS A 37 -34.56 -19.89 16.18
C LYS A 37 -34.15 -18.46 16.44
N THR A 38 -33.63 -18.20 17.62
CA THR A 38 -33.06 -16.92 18.01
C THR A 38 -31.57 -16.92 17.71
N TYR A 39 -31.11 -16.11 16.75
CA TYR A 39 -29.73 -15.85 16.46
C TYR A 39 -29.34 -14.44 16.89
N ASP A 40 -28.12 -14.27 17.32
CA ASP A 40 -27.57 -12.96 17.64
C ASP A 40 -26.93 -12.34 16.36
N ILE A 41 -27.70 -11.51 15.66
CA ILE A 41 -27.27 -10.89 14.40
C ILE A 41 -25.96 -10.14 14.59
N ASP A 42 -25.72 -9.53 15.76
CA ASP A 42 -24.49 -8.77 16.03
C ASP A 42 -23.25 -9.66 16.10
N LYS A 43 -23.41 -10.95 16.37
CA LYS A 43 -22.32 -11.93 16.40
C LYS A 43 -22.14 -12.70 15.10
N MET A 44 -22.98 -12.45 14.10
CA MET A 44 -22.80 -13.09 12.81
C MET A 44 -21.58 -12.53 12.08
N GLU A 45 -20.79 -13.43 11.53
CA GLU A 45 -19.60 -13.14 10.74
C GLU A 45 -19.79 -13.59 9.30
N PHE A 46 -19.14 -12.91 8.37
CA PHE A 46 -19.23 -13.22 6.95
C PHE A 46 -17.84 -13.56 6.38
N TYR A 47 -17.80 -14.62 5.58
CA TYR A 47 -16.57 -15.10 5.00
C TYR A 47 -16.74 -15.39 3.51
N ALA A 48 -15.80 -14.95 2.69
CA ALA A 48 -15.63 -15.44 1.34
C ALA A 48 -14.70 -16.66 1.35
N VAL A 49 -15.18 -17.80 0.92
CA VAL A 49 -14.47 -19.08 0.97
C VAL A 49 -14.16 -19.58 -0.44
N ASN A 50 -12.88 -19.85 -0.70
CA ASN A 50 -12.43 -20.30 -2.01
C ASN A 50 -12.82 -21.76 -2.26
N ASN A 51 -13.37 -22.05 -3.43
CA ASN A 51 -13.77 -23.40 -3.87
C ASN A 51 -12.58 -24.40 -3.92
N LEU A 52 -11.34 -23.90 -4.07
CA LEU A 52 -10.13 -24.72 -4.08
C LEU A 52 -9.65 -25.16 -2.68
N GLY A 53 -10.42 -24.84 -1.66
CA GLY A 53 -10.25 -25.32 -0.29
C GLY A 53 -9.36 -24.44 0.59
N GLY A 54 -9.96 -23.82 1.57
CA GLY A 54 -9.31 -23.47 2.83
C GLY A 54 -8.88 -22.03 3.05
N CYS A 55 -8.90 -21.12 2.08
CA CYS A 55 -8.72 -19.71 2.37
C CYS A 55 -10.08 -19.00 2.49
N GLY A 56 -10.45 -18.66 3.72
CA GLY A 56 -11.57 -17.78 3.99
C GLY A 56 -11.07 -16.34 4.14
N VAL A 57 -11.67 -15.40 3.45
CA VAL A 57 -11.46 -13.96 3.64
C VAL A 57 -12.61 -13.45 4.50
N LYS A 58 -12.31 -12.93 5.68
CA LYS A 58 -13.29 -12.35 6.59
C LYS A 58 -13.65 -10.94 6.12
N PHE A 59 -14.95 -10.63 6.10
CA PHE A 59 -15.43 -9.27 5.85
C PHE A 59 -15.43 -8.45 7.15
N ASP A 60 -15.15 -7.16 7.04
CA ASP A 60 -15.51 -6.19 8.06
C ASP A 60 -17.00 -5.89 7.95
N VAL A 61 -17.77 -6.15 9.00
CA VAL A 61 -19.23 -6.08 9.00
C VAL A 61 -19.69 -4.78 9.65
N ARG A 62 -20.36 -3.94 8.87
CA ARG A 62 -20.96 -2.70 9.35
C ARG A 62 -22.48 -2.83 9.32
N ARG A 63 -23.11 -2.58 10.44
CA ARG A 63 -24.57 -2.69 10.62
C ARG A 63 -25.14 -1.32 10.87
N LYS A 64 -26.24 -1.04 10.17
CA LYS A 64 -27.05 0.16 10.40
C LYS A 64 -28.51 -0.22 10.19
N GLU A 65 -29.27 -0.27 11.28
CA GLU A 65 -30.67 -0.76 11.27
C GLU A 65 -30.73 -2.18 10.66
N ASP A 66 -31.58 -2.43 9.69
CA ASP A 66 -31.70 -3.74 9.01
C ASP A 66 -30.72 -3.96 7.87
N ILE A 67 -29.81 -3.01 7.64
CA ILE A 67 -28.84 -3.07 6.54
C ILE A 67 -27.50 -3.58 7.06
N ILE A 68 -27.01 -4.65 6.45
CA ILE A 68 -25.68 -5.20 6.70
C ILE A 68 -24.80 -4.88 5.50
N LYS A 69 -23.72 -4.15 5.73
CA LYS A 69 -22.69 -3.88 4.72
C LYS A 69 -21.42 -4.66 5.05
N LEU A 70 -21.00 -5.48 4.10
CA LEU A 70 -19.78 -6.28 4.18
C LEU A 70 -18.67 -5.54 3.43
N HIS A 71 -17.61 -5.18 4.13
CA HIS A 71 -16.49 -4.46 3.54
C HIS A 71 -15.26 -5.36 3.44
N VAL A 72 -14.57 -5.31 2.31
CA VAL A 72 -13.27 -5.95 2.14
C VAL A 72 -12.35 -5.11 1.25
N ASN A 73 -11.11 -4.93 1.68
CA ASN A 73 -10.05 -4.36 0.85
C ASN A 73 -9.49 -5.46 -0.06
N VAL A 74 -9.75 -5.37 -1.37
CA VAL A 74 -9.33 -6.41 -2.33
C VAL A 74 -7.80 -6.47 -2.50
N THR A 75 -7.07 -5.43 -2.10
CA THR A 75 -5.62 -5.40 -2.16
C THR A 75 -4.96 -5.95 -0.90
N ASN A 76 -5.68 -6.03 0.21
CA ASN A 76 -5.19 -6.60 1.46
C ASN A 76 -6.31 -7.37 2.18
N SER A 77 -6.34 -8.66 1.98
CA SER A 77 -7.32 -9.56 2.61
C SER A 77 -6.90 -10.06 4.01
N GLY A 78 -5.97 -9.36 4.67
CA GLY A 78 -5.44 -9.68 6.00
C GLY A 78 -4.01 -10.23 6.01
N ASP A 79 -3.53 -10.79 4.90
CA ASP A 79 -2.20 -11.43 4.77
C ASP A 79 -1.18 -10.56 4.02
N LEU A 80 -1.38 -9.26 3.93
CA LEU A 80 -0.59 -8.34 3.10
C LEU A 80 -0.57 -8.76 1.62
N ARG A 81 -1.69 -9.33 1.14
CA ARG A 81 -1.87 -9.81 -0.23
C ARG A 81 -3.24 -9.43 -0.74
N CYS A 82 -3.35 -9.30 -2.05
CA CYS A 82 -4.65 -9.26 -2.70
C CYS A 82 -5.43 -10.54 -2.39
N ILE A 83 -6.75 -10.49 -2.48
CA ILE A 83 -7.58 -11.69 -2.36
C ILE A 83 -7.00 -12.74 -3.32
N PRO A 84 -6.66 -13.95 -2.86
CA PRO A 84 -6.03 -14.98 -3.70
C PRO A 84 -6.88 -15.33 -4.92
N ARG A 85 -6.23 -15.81 -5.98
CA ARG A 85 -6.92 -16.30 -7.16
C ARG A 85 -7.91 -17.41 -6.82
N GLY A 86 -9.11 -17.35 -7.37
CA GLY A 86 -10.11 -18.40 -7.24
C GLY A 86 -11.53 -17.87 -7.32
N THR A 87 -12.47 -18.81 -7.24
CA THR A 87 -13.90 -18.54 -7.12
C THR A 87 -14.32 -18.68 -5.67
N TYR A 88 -15.04 -17.70 -5.17
CA TYR A 88 -15.44 -17.59 -3.79
C TYR A 88 -16.96 -17.66 -3.65
N ARG A 89 -17.38 -18.41 -2.65
CA ARG A 89 -18.72 -18.44 -2.10
C ARG A 89 -18.76 -17.59 -0.83
N ILE A 90 -19.84 -16.89 -0.55
CA ILE A 90 -19.95 -16.07 0.65
C ILE A 90 -20.89 -16.73 1.63
N PHE A 91 -20.41 -16.92 2.86
CA PHE A 91 -21.16 -17.60 3.91
C PHE A 91 -21.41 -16.68 5.10
N VAL A 92 -22.57 -16.89 5.71
CA VAL A 92 -22.94 -16.35 7.02
C VAL A 92 -22.63 -17.38 8.08
N CYS A 93 -21.95 -16.98 9.13
CA CYS A 93 -21.56 -17.87 10.23
C CYS A 93 -21.90 -17.25 11.58
N GLU A 94 -22.23 -18.08 12.54
CA GLU A 94 -22.25 -17.72 13.96
C GLU A 94 -21.35 -18.69 14.71
N LYS A 95 -20.31 -18.17 15.37
CA LYS A 95 -19.24 -18.97 15.99
C LYS A 95 -18.60 -19.89 14.92
N ASP A 96 -18.64 -21.21 15.13
CA ASP A 96 -18.08 -22.21 14.23
C ASP A 96 -19.14 -22.87 13.31
N CYS A 97 -20.36 -22.33 13.28
CA CYS A 97 -21.47 -22.88 12.51
C CYS A 97 -21.72 -22.04 11.27
N VAL A 98 -21.81 -22.67 10.11
CA VAL A 98 -22.24 -22.05 8.85
C VAL A 98 -23.76 -22.07 8.81
N LEU A 99 -24.39 -20.89 8.76
CA LEU A 99 -25.82 -20.72 8.78
C LEU A 99 -26.43 -20.70 7.37
N ALA A 100 -25.83 -19.92 6.48
CA ALA A 100 -26.32 -19.77 5.11
C ALA A 100 -25.20 -19.46 4.13
N GLU A 101 -25.44 -19.72 2.86
CA GLU A 101 -24.70 -19.16 1.73
C GLU A 101 -25.46 -17.95 1.19
N CYS A 102 -24.75 -16.91 0.80
CA CYS A 102 -25.37 -15.72 0.23
C CYS A 102 -25.80 -15.99 -1.22
N GLU A 103 -27.04 -15.63 -1.51
CA GLU A 103 -27.62 -15.64 -2.85
C GLU A 103 -27.66 -14.21 -3.43
N THR A 104 -27.88 -14.09 -4.72
CA THR A 104 -28.04 -12.81 -5.42
C THR A 104 -29.49 -12.42 -5.43
N SER A 105 -29.82 -11.14 -5.15
CA SER A 105 -31.17 -10.60 -5.39
C SER A 105 -31.49 -10.65 -6.88
N PRO A 106 -32.73 -11.06 -7.28
CA PRO A 106 -33.16 -10.97 -8.66
C PRO A 106 -32.98 -9.58 -9.27
N ASP A 107 -33.10 -8.53 -8.46
CA ASP A 107 -33.04 -7.14 -8.90
C ASP A 107 -31.65 -6.73 -9.44
N ILE A 108 -30.60 -7.41 -9.02
CA ILE A 108 -29.22 -7.12 -9.46
C ILE A 108 -28.61 -8.25 -10.31
N ALA A 109 -29.33 -9.35 -10.52
CA ALA A 109 -28.80 -10.53 -11.20
C ALA A 109 -28.21 -10.22 -12.58
N ASP A 110 -28.91 -9.42 -13.37
CA ASP A 110 -28.49 -9.01 -14.73
C ASP A 110 -27.43 -7.90 -14.73
N GLN A 111 -27.09 -7.32 -13.57
CA GLN A 111 -26.19 -6.18 -13.45
C GLN A 111 -24.79 -6.60 -12.91
N LEU A 112 -24.61 -7.85 -12.53
CA LEU A 112 -23.37 -8.33 -11.87
C LEU A 112 -22.11 -8.08 -12.70
N GLU A 113 -22.18 -8.22 -14.03
CA GLU A 113 -21.06 -7.93 -14.91
C GLU A 113 -20.67 -6.45 -14.85
N ALA A 114 -21.64 -5.54 -14.86
CA ALA A 114 -21.41 -4.09 -14.77
C ALA A 114 -20.87 -3.67 -13.39
N MET A 115 -21.19 -4.42 -12.34
CA MET A 115 -20.68 -4.22 -10.98
C MET A 115 -19.26 -4.80 -10.78
N SER A 116 -18.80 -5.65 -11.70
CA SER A 116 -17.47 -6.24 -11.70
C SER A 116 -16.39 -5.18 -11.95
N ARG A 117 -15.16 -5.41 -11.45
CA ARG A 117 -14.10 -4.42 -11.57
C ARG A 117 -12.78 -5.01 -12.03
N ASN A 118 -12.15 -4.28 -12.94
CA ASN A 118 -10.83 -4.58 -13.46
C ASN A 118 -9.83 -3.50 -13.03
N PHE A 119 -8.81 -3.90 -12.29
CA PHE A 119 -7.75 -3.03 -11.84
C PHE A 119 -6.51 -3.23 -12.72
N LEU A 120 -6.27 -2.30 -13.63
CA LEU A 120 -5.05 -2.29 -14.44
C LEU A 120 -3.86 -1.85 -13.58
N TYR A 121 -2.72 -2.52 -13.73
CA TYR A 121 -1.48 -2.14 -13.04
C TYR A 121 -0.24 -2.39 -13.91
N GLY A 122 0.81 -1.58 -13.66
CA GLY A 122 2.06 -1.65 -14.40
C GLY A 122 1.94 -1.17 -15.85
N GLU A 123 3.05 -1.21 -16.58
CA GLU A 123 3.17 -0.58 -17.91
C GLU A 123 2.61 -1.43 -19.08
N ARG A 124 2.18 -2.68 -18.85
CA ARG A 124 1.89 -3.64 -19.92
C ARG A 124 0.55 -4.35 -19.80
N GLY A 125 -0.49 -3.66 -19.40
CA GLY A 125 -1.84 -4.22 -19.40
C GLY A 125 -2.03 -5.44 -18.49
N LYS A 126 -1.26 -5.52 -17.41
CA LYS A 126 -1.52 -6.47 -16.34
C LYS A 126 -2.75 -6.01 -15.58
N SER A 127 -3.59 -6.95 -15.18
CA SER A 127 -4.79 -6.64 -14.46
C SER A 127 -5.05 -7.62 -13.32
N TYR A 128 -5.77 -7.10 -12.32
CA TYR A 128 -6.40 -7.91 -11.29
C TYR A 128 -7.90 -7.68 -11.40
N ASN A 129 -8.66 -8.75 -11.62
CA ASN A 129 -10.07 -8.68 -11.88
C ASN A 129 -10.84 -9.29 -10.72
N VAL A 130 -11.92 -8.62 -10.34
CA VAL A 130 -12.93 -9.13 -9.42
C VAL A 130 -14.24 -9.11 -10.20
N THR A 131 -14.74 -10.29 -10.52
CA THR A 131 -15.96 -10.48 -11.31
C THR A 131 -17.02 -11.19 -10.49
N PHE A 132 -18.27 -10.88 -10.76
CA PHE A 132 -19.42 -11.46 -10.09
C PHE A 132 -20.31 -12.16 -11.10
N TYR A 133 -20.86 -13.29 -10.71
CA TYR A 133 -21.80 -14.05 -11.54
C TYR A 133 -22.67 -14.98 -10.66
N ILE A 134 -23.69 -15.51 -11.26
CA ILE A 134 -24.56 -16.54 -10.69
C ILE A 134 -24.11 -17.89 -11.25
N GLU A 135 -24.02 -18.91 -10.41
CA GLU A 135 -23.72 -20.25 -10.87
C GLU A 135 -24.99 -20.88 -11.50
N ASP A 136 -24.87 -21.30 -12.75
CA ASP A 136 -25.96 -21.88 -13.52
C ASP A 136 -26.36 -23.27 -13.00
N GLY A 137 -27.63 -23.64 -13.26
CA GLY A 137 -28.14 -25.00 -13.06
C GLY A 137 -28.76 -25.28 -11.69
N THR A 138 -29.11 -24.22 -10.93
CA THR A 138 -29.83 -24.30 -9.66
C THR A 138 -31.13 -23.49 -9.71
N ASP A 139 -32.14 -23.88 -8.89
CA ASP A 139 -33.38 -23.13 -8.74
C ASP A 139 -33.19 -21.83 -7.92
N THR A 140 -32.01 -21.65 -7.32
CA THR A 140 -31.63 -20.47 -6.55
C THR A 140 -30.64 -19.63 -7.35
N LEU A 141 -30.28 -18.44 -6.86
CA LEU A 141 -29.35 -17.52 -7.50
C LEU A 141 -28.01 -17.43 -6.71
N PRO A 142 -27.21 -18.51 -6.67
CA PRO A 142 -26.02 -18.56 -5.83
C PRO A 142 -24.97 -17.59 -6.31
N PHE A 143 -24.57 -16.66 -5.43
CA PHE A 143 -23.58 -15.64 -5.72
C PHE A 143 -22.18 -16.21 -5.82
N ARG A 144 -21.44 -15.80 -6.85
CA ARG A 144 -20.03 -16.14 -7.02
C ARG A 144 -19.21 -14.88 -7.23
N MET A 145 -18.09 -14.80 -6.49
CA MET A 145 -17.05 -13.79 -6.69
C MET A 145 -15.80 -14.48 -7.22
N HIS A 146 -15.32 -14.07 -8.38
CA HIS A 146 -14.13 -14.63 -9.00
C HIS A 146 -13.00 -13.60 -9.02
N CYS A 147 -11.86 -13.95 -8.42
CA CYS A 147 -10.67 -13.11 -8.36
C CYS A 147 -9.55 -13.74 -9.20
N ILE A 148 -8.96 -12.97 -10.10
CA ILE A 148 -7.85 -13.44 -10.95
C ILE A 148 -6.89 -12.31 -11.29
N ALA A 149 -5.58 -12.57 -11.18
CA ALA A 149 -4.56 -11.70 -11.73
C ALA A 149 -4.17 -12.20 -13.12
N LEU A 150 -4.37 -11.36 -14.12
CA LEU A 150 -3.99 -11.65 -15.51
C LEU A 150 -2.62 -11.03 -15.81
N GLY A 151 -1.76 -11.78 -16.48
CA GLY A 151 -0.50 -11.28 -17.03
C GLY A 151 -0.75 -10.32 -18.19
N ALA A 152 0.32 -9.76 -18.78
CA ALA A 152 0.19 -8.90 -19.95
C ALA A 152 -0.64 -9.62 -21.03
N VAL A 153 -1.78 -9.01 -21.40
CA VAL A 153 -2.56 -9.46 -22.54
C VAL A 153 -1.68 -9.29 -23.78
N GLY A 154 -1.33 -10.39 -24.43
CA GLY A 154 -0.52 -10.35 -25.65
C GLY A 154 0.59 -11.39 -25.76
N VAL A 155 0.77 -12.27 -24.79
CA VAL A 155 1.50 -13.51 -25.02
C VAL A 155 0.50 -14.52 -25.60
N THR A 156 0.16 -14.35 -26.87
CA THR A 156 -0.30 -15.48 -27.68
C THR A 156 0.85 -16.49 -27.65
N PHE A 157 0.64 -17.60 -26.96
CA PHE A 157 1.52 -18.74 -27.13
C PHE A 157 1.52 -19.07 -28.61
N PRO A 158 2.67 -19.04 -29.31
CA PRO A 158 2.72 -19.39 -30.68
C PRO A 158 2.26 -20.85 -30.80
N GLN A 159 1.21 -21.07 -31.57
CA GLN A 159 0.65 -22.41 -31.84
C GLN A 159 1.61 -23.32 -32.62
N ASN A 160 2.87 -22.93 -32.82
CA ASN A 160 3.80 -23.64 -33.66
C ASN A 160 5.00 -24.14 -32.84
N PRO A 161 5.15 -25.47 -32.62
CA PRO A 161 6.23 -26.06 -31.83
C PRO A 161 7.63 -25.84 -32.45
N SER A 162 7.76 -25.28 -33.64
CA SER A 162 9.05 -24.97 -34.25
C SER A 162 9.75 -23.74 -33.65
N PHE A 163 9.04 -22.92 -32.83
CA PHE A 163 9.60 -21.73 -32.18
C PHE A 163 10.43 -22.06 -30.94
N LEU A 164 10.29 -23.27 -30.40
CA LEU A 164 11.11 -23.75 -29.29
C LEU A 164 12.59 -24.00 -29.66
N LYS A 165 12.95 -23.95 -30.93
CA LYS A 165 14.31 -24.27 -31.39
C LYS A 165 15.35 -23.17 -31.26
N LYS A 166 15.00 -21.93 -30.86
CA LYS A 166 15.98 -20.84 -30.73
C LYS A 166 15.73 -19.83 -29.60
N ILE A 167 15.01 -20.17 -28.57
CA ILE A 167 15.20 -19.44 -27.31
C ILE A 167 16.59 -19.86 -26.84
N ASN A 168 17.53 -18.94 -26.96
CA ASN A 168 18.90 -19.17 -26.52
C ASN A 168 18.84 -19.26 -24.99
N LEU A 169 18.61 -20.49 -24.47
CA LEU A 169 18.46 -20.81 -23.04
C LEU A 169 19.63 -20.22 -22.25
N ILE A 170 20.82 -20.19 -22.88
CA ILE A 170 22.03 -19.58 -22.35
C ILE A 170 21.88 -18.06 -22.23
N LYS A 171 21.23 -17.40 -23.21
CA LYS A 171 20.98 -15.95 -23.14
C LYS A 171 19.93 -15.62 -22.09
N ALA A 172 18.83 -16.37 -22.02
CA ALA A 172 17.81 -16.22 -20.98
C ALA A 172 18.38 -16.50 -19.58
N LEU A 173 19.24 -17.52 -19.44
CA LEU A 173 19.97 -17.80 -18.20
C LEU A 173 20.96 -16.70 -17.88
N LYS A 174 21.73 -16.19 -18.84
CA LYS A 174 22.62 -15.05 -18.66
C LYS A 174 21.85 -13.79 -18.23
N ASP A 175 20.75 -13.47 -18.90
CA ASP A 175 19.94 -12.28 -18.58
C ASP A 175 19.27 -12.41 -17.21
N CYS A 176 18.86 -13.61 -16.81
CA CYS A 176 18.30 -13.88 -15.49
C CYS A 176 19.36 -13.89 -14.36
N TYR A 177 20.51 -14.52 -14.60
CA TYR A 177 21.56 -14.69 -13.60
C TYR A 177 22.58 -13.55 -13.55
N LEU A 178 22.84 -12.88 -14.65
CA LEU A 178 23.86 -11.83 -14.77
C LEU A 178 23.25 -10.43 -14.88
N SER A 179 21.93 -10.27 -14.80
CA SER A 179 21.37 -8.93 -14.67
C SER A 179 21.97 -8.23 -13.45
N SER A 180 22.24 -6.93 -13.56
CA SER A 180 22.83 -6.13 -12.47
C SER A 180 22.02 -6.27 -11.16
N ARG A 181 20.69 -6.34 -11.23
CA ARG A 181 19.80 -6.56 -10.07
C ARG A 181 19.99 -7.95 -9.45
N SER A 182 20.15 -9.00 -10.25
CA SER A 182 20.39 -10.36 -9.75
C SER A 182 21.74 -10.50 -9.07
N VAL A 183 22.75 -9.83 -9.59
CA VAL A 183 24.08 -9.74 -8.94
C VAL A 183 23.96 -9.03 -7.59
N LEU A 184 23.29 -7.86 -7.55
CA LEU A 184 23.13 -7.08 -6.32
C LEU A 184 22.31 -7.84 -5.25
N ARG A 185 21.27 -8.61 -5.64
CA ARG A 185 20.54 -9.49 -4.70
C ARG A 185 21.47 -10.54 -4.07
N ARG A 186 22.39 -11.12 -4.83
CA ARG A 186 23.39 -12.07 -4.30
C ARG A 186 24.38 -11.41 -3.39
N VAL A 187 24.84 -10.21 -3.74
CA VAL A 187 25.72 -9.40 -2.89
C VAL A 187 25.02 -9.06 -1.58
N TYR A 188 23.73 -8.65 -1.63
CA TYR A 188 22.93 -8.41 -0.42
C TYR A 188 22.84 -9.67 0.44
N LYS A 189 22.48 -10.83 -0.12
CA LYS A 189 22.35 -12.09 0.62
C LYS A 189 23.69 -12.51 1.26
N TRP A 190 24.79 -12.32 0.56
CA TRP A 190 26.12 -12.61 1.10
C TRP A 190 26.45 -11.70 2.30
N TYR A 191 26.23 -10.40 2.19
CA TYR A 191 26.40 -9.49 3.32
C TYR A 191 25.41 -9.80 4.45
N SER A 192 24.18 -10.13 4.14
CA SER A 192 23.16 -10.50 5.13
C SER A 192 23.60 -11.71 5.95
N PHE A 193 24.17 -12.72 5.32
CA PHE A 193 24.74 -13.87 6.01
C PHE A 193 25.91 -13.43 6.95
N LEU A 194 26.81 -12.58 6.48
CA LEU A 194 27.94 -12.11 7.28
C LEU A 194 27.54 -11.25 8.49
N TYR A 195 26.47 -10.46 8.36
CA TYR A 195 26.05 -9.52 9.41
C TYR A 195 24.89 -10.02 10.26
N LYS A 196 24.36 -11.21 10.02
CA LYS A 196 23.16 -11.75 10.67
C LYS A 196 23.17 -11.60 12.20
N SER A 197 24.28 -11.89 12.86
CA SER A 197 24.41 -11.80 14.33
C SER A 197 24.57 -10.37 14.87
N ARG A 198 25.00 -9.42 14.04
CA ARG A 198 25.34 -8.04 14.48
C ARG A 198 24.32 -6.99 14.09
N ARG A 199 23.39 -7.29 13.18
CA ARG A 199 22.48 -6.29 12.62
C ARG A 199 21.44 -5.76 13.60
N LYS A 200 21.07 -6.49 14.65
CA LYS A 200 20.03 -6.10 15.62
C LYS A 200 20.29 -4.72 16.25
N ASN A 201 21.54 -4.35 16.45
CA ASN A 201 21.91 -3.07 17.04
C ASN A 201 22.36 -2.04 16.01
N THR A 202 21.97 -2.20 14.74
CA THR A 202 22.30 -1.25 13.68
C THR A 202 21.05 -0.66 13.09
N VAL A 203 20.99 0.67 13.04
CA VAL A 203 19.89 1.47 12.49
C VAL A 203 20.36 2.23 11.27
N LEU A 204 19.65 2.13 10.17
CA LEU A 204 19.94 2.85 8.93
C LEU A 204 18.86 3.90 8.68
N PHE A 205 19.26 5.14 8.49
CA PHE A 205 18.43 6.21 7.95
C PHE A 205 18.71 6.35 6.46
N MET A 206 17.68 6.14 5.62
CA MET A 206 17.88 6.07 4.18
C MET A 206 16.85 6.91 3.43
N THR A 207 17.35 7.72 2.49
CA THR A 207 16.52 8.36 1.45
C THR A 207 17.10 8.10 0.06
N GLU A 208 16.23 7.93 -0.93
CA GLU A 208 16.59 7.89 -2.35
C GLU A 208 15.99 9.10 -3.11
N GLN A 209 15.63 10.17 -2.39
CA GLN A 209 15.01 11.38 -2.96
C GLN A 209 15.89 12.62 -2.79
N ASP A 210 16.85 12.59 -1.87
CA ASP A 210 17.72 13.73 -1.56
C ASP A 210 19.19 13.31 -1.42
N GLN A 211 20.08 14.27 -1.46
CA GLN A 211 21.54 14.10 -1.25
C GLN A 211 21.92 14.14 0.23
N LYS A 212 20.99 14.48 1.12
CA LYS A 212 21.22 14.55 2.57
C LYS A 212 20.05 14.00 3.36
N ILE A 213 20.34 13.51 4.55
CA ILE A 213 19.31 13.15 5.53
C ILE A 213 18.70 14.44 6.08
N ALA A 214 17.39 14.58 5.96
CA ALA A 214 16.65 15.77 6.33
C ALA A 214 15.26 15.41 6.88
N SER A 215 14.45 16.41 7.21
CA SER A 215 13.03 16.24 7.56
C SER A 215 12.80 15.17 8.64
N ASN A 216 11.83 14.27 8.46
CA ASN A 216 11.48 13.25 9.46
C ASN A 216 12.64 12.31 9.80
N LEU A 217 13.48 11.93 8.81
CA LEU A 217 14.65 11.09 9.05
C LEU A 217 15.65 11.78 10.00
N LYS A 218 15.91 13.07 9.76
CA LYS A 218 16.81 13.85 10.61
C LYS A 218 16.23 13.98 12.03
N ALA A 219 14.95 14.35 12.15
CA ALA A 219 14.29 14.53 13.44
C ALA A 219 14.35 13.25 14.30
N VAL A 220 14.11 12.08 13.71
CA VAL A 220 14.22 10.80 14.44
C VAL A 220 15.67 10.51 14.82
N SER A 221 16.60 10.71 13.89
CA SER A 221 18.03 10.48 14.14
C SER A 221 18.56 11.36 15.27
N ASP A 222 18.27 12.67 15.21
CA ASP A 222 18.70 13.63 16.23
C ASP A 222 18.09 13.25 17.60
N ARG A 223 16.83 12.87 17.63
CA ARG A 223 16.17 12.44 18.86
C ARG A 223 16.76 11.16 19.45
N MET A 224 17.26 10.25 18.60
CA MET A 224 17.99 9.07 19.09
C MET A 224 19.30 9.48 19.75
N VAL A 225 20.02 10.44 19.18
CA VAL A 225 21.28 10.99 19.77
C VAL A 225 20.97 11.71 21.07
N ASP A 226 19.98 12.58 21.13
CA ASP A 226 19.56 13.30 22.35
C ASP A 226 19.25 12.36 23.51
N ARG A 227 18.69 11.18 23.18
CA ARG A 227 18.38 10.12 24.15
C ARG A 227 19.54 9.17 24.42
N GLN A 228 20.74 9.45 23.87
CA GLN A 228 21.93 8.63 24.00
C GLN A 228 21.74 7.19 23.47
N LEU A 229 20.80 6.99 22.54
CA LEU A 229 20.57 5.67 21.92
C LEU A 229 21.67 5.28 20.91
N ASP A 230 22.47 6.23 20.45
CA ASP A 230 23.67 6.02 19.64
C ASP A 230 24.80 5.28 20.42
N GLN A 231 24.73 5.22 21.74
CA GLN A 231 25.60 4.38 22.57
C GLN A 231 25.19 2.90 22.53
N GLN A 232 23.92 2.60 22.23
CA GLN A 232 23.38 1.24 22.15
C GLN A 232 23.25 0.76 20.71
N TYR A 233 22.93 1.68 19.82
CA TYR A 233 22.67 1.41 18.40
C TYR A 233 23.69 2.12 17.53
N ARG A 234 24.27 1.38 16.60
CA ARG A 234 25.10 1.95 15.54
C ARG A 234 24.22 2.64 14.50
N LEU A 235 24.28 3.97 14.42
CA LEU A 235 23.55 4.75 13.43
C LEU A 235 24.31 4.82 12.12
N LEU A 236 23.63 4.53 11.02
CA LEU A 236 24.13 4.57 9.66
C LEU A 236 23.24 5.47 8.81
N TYR A 237 23.84 6.06 7.78
CA TYR A 237 23.14 7.01 6.92
C TYR A 237 23.41 6.70 5.45
N SER A 238 22.34 6.79 4.63
CA SER A 238 22.41 6.67 3.18
C SER A 238 21.50 7.69 2.53
N ALA A 239 22.06 8.75 1.98
CA ALA A 239 21.34 9.73 1.19
C ALA A 239 21.80 9.62 -0.26
N ARG A 240 20.86 9.39 -1.17
CA ARG A 240 21.12 9.20 -2.59
C ARG A 240 20.15 10.06 -3.37
N PRO A 241 20.60 10.79 -4.39
CA PRO A 241 19.69 11.54 -5.24
C PRO A 241 18.71 10.60 -5.95
N ALA A 242 17.59 11.16 -6.36
CA ALA A 242 16.50 10.42 -7.00
C ALA A 242 17.00 9.39 -8.02
N ALA A 243 16.30 8.27 -8.11
CA ALA A 243 16.64 7.12 -8.95
C ALA A 243 16.93 7.42 -10.45
N ALA A 244 16.67 8.67 -10.89
CA ALA A 244 17.00 9.16 -12.23
C ALA A 244 18.50 9.45 -12.45
N GLU A 245 19.30 9.54 -11.39
CA GLU A 245 20.74 9.80 -11.54
C GLU A 245 21.53 8.48 -11.59
N PRO A 246 22.43 8.33 -12.57
CA PRO A 246 23.25 7.13 -12.68
C PRO A 246 24.10 6.93 -11.44
N GLN A 247 24.00 5.79 -10.79
CA GLN A 247 24.79 5.43 -9.62
C GLN A 247 25.94 4.50 -10.00
N SER A 248 27.11 4.72 -9.41
CA SER A 248 28.27 3.86 -9.64
C SER A 248 28.04 2.45 -9.08
N LYS A 249 28.75 1.46 -9.64
CA LYS A 249 28.71 0.08 -9.12
C LYS A 249 29.15 0.02 -7.65
N LYS A 250 30.13 0.83 -7.24
CA LYS A 250 30.60 0.93 -5.86
C LYS A 250 29.49 1.45 -4.93
N SER A 251 28.73 2.47 -5.36
CA SER A 251 27.58 3.01 -4.62
C SER A 251 26.52 1.94 -4.41
N TRP A 252 26.21 1.13 -5.44
CA TRP A 252 25.23 0.05 -5.32
C TRP A 252 25.68 -1.05 -4.36
N ILE A 253 26.96 -1.49 -4.45
CA ILE A 253 27.51 -2.50 -3.52
C ILE A 253 27.52 -1.96 -2.09
N GLY A 254 27.87 -0.69 -1.91
CA GLY A 254 27.81 -0.01 -0.61
C GLY A 254 26.40 -0.01 -0.02
N LEU A 255 25.37 0.30 -0.83
CA LEU A 255 23.97 0.24 -0.39
C LEU A 255 23.56 -1.18 0.01
N MET A 256 23.93 -2.21 -0.77
CA MET A 256 23.62 -3.60 -0.41
C MET A 256 24.21 -3.97 0.95
N LYS A 257 25.43 -3.51 1.24
CA LYS A 257 26.09 -3.71 2.53
C LYS A 257 25.34 -2.98 3.66
N LEU A 258 24.98 -1.70 3.45
CA LEU A 258 24.23 -0.92 4.44
C LEU A 258 22.88 -1.56 4.79
N LEU A 259 22.12 -1.98 3.77
CA LEU A 259 20.84 -2.66 3.97
C LEU A 259 21.00 -3.98 4.71
N ALA A 260 22.01 -4.78 4.34
CA ALA A 260 22.22 -6.11 4.90
C ALA A 260 22.70 -6.09 6.36
N GLN A 261 23.41 -5.05 6.78
CA GLN A 261 23.94 -4.95 8.15
C GLN A 261 22.99 -4.26 9.14
N SER A 262 21.81 -3.81 8.66
CA SER A 262 20.86 -3.03 9.47
C SER A 262 19.68 -3.88 9.89
N GLY A 263 19.41 -3.87 11.21
CA GLY A 263 18.24 -4.54 11.77
C GLY A 263 16.99 -3.66 11.73
N THR A 264 17.19 -2.34 11.77
CA THR A 264 16.13 -1.35 11.60
C THR A 264 16.50 -0.37 10.51
N ILE A 265 15.56 -0.08 9.62
CA ILE A 265 15.74 0.84 8.49
C ILE A 265 14.59 1.85 8.52
N PHE A 266 14.91 3.12 8.60
CA PHE A 266 13.97 4.22 8.44
C PHE A 266 14.06 4.80 7.03
N ILE A 267 12.91 4.99 6.39
CA ILE A 267 12.77 5.67 5.09
C ILE A 267 11.69 6.74 5.17
N ASP A 268 11.77 7.76 4.33
CA ASP A 268 10.84 8.91 4.31
C ASP A 268 10.03 9.03 3.03
N ASP A 269 10.30 8.18 2.05
CA ASP A 269 9.59 8.13 0.78
C ASP A 269 9.69 6.72 0.18
N HIS A 270 9.16 6.55 -1.04
CA HIS A 270 9.36 5.34 -1.82
C HIS A 270 10.85 5.14 -2.13
N ALA A 271 11.35 3.97 -1.80
CA ALA A 271 12.74 3.57 -2.07
C ALA A 271 12.79 2.57 -3.24
N PRO A 272 13.12 2.99 -4.47
CA PRO A 272 13.11 2.15 -5.67
C PRO A 272 13.95 0.87 -5.58
N VAL A 273 14.98 0.86 -4.75
CA VAL A 273 15.78 -0.36 -4.50
C VAL A 273 14.92 -1.49 -3.94
N LEU A 274 13.92 -1.17 -3.13
CA LEU A 274 13.05 -2.15 -2.48
C LEU A 274 11.97 -2.72 -3.42
N ASP A 275 11.74 -2.15 -4.60
CA ASP A 275 10.84 -2.73 -5.60
C ASP A 275 11.35 -4.07 -6.15
N TRP A 276 12.66 -4.26 -6.13
CA TRP A 276 13.28 -5.47 -6.63
C TRP A 276 14.11 -6.23 -5.59
N LEU A 277 14.42 -5.61 -4.44
CA LEU A 277 15.14 -6.23 -3.33
C LEU A 277 14.17 -6.54 -2.19
N LYS A 278 14.04 -7.81 -1.83
CA LYS A 278 13.36 -8.22 -0.61
C LYS A 278 14.37 -8.22 0.53
N LEU A 279 14.05 -7.47 1.60
CA LEU A 279 14.81 -7.49 2.85
C LEU A 279 14.60 -8.81 3.59
N ASP A 280 15.49 -9.14 4.50
CA ASP A 280 15.31 -10.31 5.36
C ASP A 280 14.15 -10.09 6.35
N ASP A 281 13.49 -11.17 6.72
CA ASP A 281 12.27 -11.13 7.52
C ASP A 281 12.48 -10.59 8.95
N ASP A 282 13.72 -10.63 9.46
CA ASP A 282 14.13 -10.07 10.74
C ASP A 282 14.60 -8.59 10.65
N THR A 283 14.53 -7.98 9.48
CA THR A 283 14.76 -6.54 9.30
C THR A 283 13.45 -5.77 9.48
N THR A 284 13.48 -4.77 10.36
CA THR A 284 12.35 -3.87 10.60
C THR A 284 12.46 -2.66 9.69
N LEU A 285 11.61 -2.59 8.66
CA LEU A 285 11.50 -1.44 7.76
C LEU A 285 10.38 -0.53 8.24
N ILE A 286 10.70 0.75 8.50
CA ILE A 286 9.77 1.76 9.02
C ILE A 286 9.66 2.90 8.01
N GLN A 287 8.44 3.20 7.58
CA GLN A 287 8.11 4.32 6.71
C GLN A 287 7.72 5.55 7.54
N LEU A 288 8.54 6.59 7.49
CA LEU A 288 8.23 7.87 8.14
C LEU A 288 7.39 8.80 7.26
N TRP A 289 7.36 8.53 5.95
CA TRP A 289 6.68 9.36 4.96
C TRP A 289 7.09 10.83 5.03
N HIS A 290 6.42 11.66 4.27
CA HIS A 290 6.69 13.10 4.21
C HIS A 290 5.43 13.97 4.33
N ALA A 291 4.26 13.35 4.50
CA ALA A 291 2.98 14.03 4.69
C ALA A 291 2.20 13.39 5.83
N GLY A 292 1.73 14.20 6.78
CA GLY A 292 0.93 13.73 7.93
C GLY A 292 -0.53 13.47 7.60
N ALA A 293 -1.01 14.01 6.47
CA ALA A 293 -2.36 13.82 5.95
C ALA A 293 -2.32 13.50 4.45
N GLY A 294 -3.30 12.76 3.97
CA GLY A 294 -3.40 12.35 2.57
C GLY A 294 -4.31 13.26 1.77
N PHE A 295 -3.74 14.16 0.97
CA PHE A 295 -4.49 14.99 0.02
C PHE A 295 -4.50 14.42 -1.41
N LYS A 296 -3.71 13.38 -1.66
CA LYS A 296 -3.59 12.75 -2.98
C LYS A 296 -3.70 11.25 -2.83
N SER A 297 -4.39 10.60 -3.74
CA SER A 297 -4.32 9.15 -3.87
C SER A 297 -2.89 8.73 -4.19
N SER A 298 -2.38 7.76 -3.47
CA SER A 298 -1.05 7.18 -3.67
C SER A 298 -1.06 5.69 -3.36
N GLY A 299 0.00 4.98 -3.72
CA GLY A 299 0.09 3.56 -3.47
C GLY A 299 -1.15 2.79 -3.95
N TYR A 300 -1.64 1.88 -3.13
CA TYR A 300 -2.79 1.03 -3.47
C TYR A 300 -4.12 1.78 -3.57
N SER A 301 -4.28 2.96 -2.94
CA SER A 301 -5.49 3.77 -3.15
C SER A 301 -5.66 4.27 -4.60
N ARG A 302 -4.60 4.19 -5.41
CA ARG A 302 -4.60 4.48 -6.87
C ARG A 302 -4.76 3.23 -7.73
N TRP A 303 -5.00 2.08 -7.15
CA TRP A 303 -5.02 0.84 -7.91
C TRP A 303 -6.07 0.88 -9.01
N GLY A 304 -5.69 0.47 -10.21
CA GLY A 304 -6.49 0.65 -11.42
C GLY A 304 -6.27 1.98 -12.16
N HIS A 305 -5.42 2.87 -11.64
CA HIS A 305 -5.04 4.14 -12.27
C HIS A 305 -3.55 4.20 -12.60
N GLU A 306 -3.14 5.12 -13.46
CA GLU A 306 -1.73 5.31 -13.86
C GLU A 306 -0.83 5.51 -12.63
N GLY A 307 0.31 4.82 -12.62
CA GLY A 307 1.29 4.89 -11.53
C GLY A 307 0.92 4.16 -10.24
N CYS A 308 -0.08 3.29 -10.28
CA CYS A 308 -0.38 2.43 -9.15
C CYS A 308 0.66 1.31 -8.98
N PRO A 309 0.87 0.80 -7.75
CA PRO A 309 1.80 -0.29 -7.50
C PRO A 309 1.32 -1.62 -8.07
N SER A 310 2.24 -2.55 -8.27
CA SER A 310 1.88 -3.95 -8.52
C SER A 310 1.29 -4.61 -7.27
N PRO A 311 0.57 -5.74 -7.40
CA PRO A 311 0.03 -6.47 -6.25
C PRO A 311 1.08 -6.84 -5.19
N GLN A 312 2.35 -6.90 -5.57
CA GLN A 312 3.49 -7.17 -4.69
C GLN A 312 4.47 -5.99 -4.70
N SER A 313 4.03 -4.84 -4.22
CA SER A 313 4.87 -3.65 -4.09
C SER A 313 5.81 -3.75 -2.89
N CYS A 314 6.89 -2.97 -2.94
CA CYS A 314 7.81 -2.78 -1.81
C CYS A 314 7.12 -2.24 -0.56
N HIS A 315 6.00 -1.52 -0.69
CA HIS A 315 5.21 -1.02 0.44
C HIS A 315 4.78 -2.12 1.41
N ARG A 316 4.56 -3.35 0.91
CA ARG A 316 4.23 -4.50 1.76
C ARG A 316 5.39 -4.99 2.63
N GLN A 317 6.59 -4.48 2.44
CA GLN A 317 7.74 -4.76 3.30
C GLN A 317 7.76 -3.88 4.55
N TYR A 318 6.94 -2.82 4.62
CA TYR A 318 6.88 -1.97 5.81
C TYR A 318 6.34 -2.76 7.00
N LYS A 319 7.17 -2.90 8.03
CA LYS A 319 6.71 -3.45 9.32
C LYS A 319 5.87 -2.43 10.06
N TYR A 320 6.25 -1.16 9.93
CA TYR A 320 5.51 -0.04 10.49
C TYR A 320 5.55 1.15 9.53
N GLY A 321 4.49 1.95 9.58
CA GLY A 321 4.44 3.29 9.02
C GLY A 321 3.94 4.26 10.08
N ILE A 322 4.17 5.56 9.89
CA ILE A 322 3.61 6.57 10.78
C ILE A 322 2.55 7.40 10.08
N ALA A 323 1.60 7.92 10.85
CA ALA A 323 0.56 8.82 10.38
C ALA A 323 0.42 10.02 11.31
N GLY A 324 -0.15 11.11 10.79
CA GLY A 324 -0.35 12.34 11.54
C GLY A 324 -1.34 12.21 12.69
N SER A 325 -2.29 11.27 12.62
CA SER A 325 -3.25 11.02 13.68
C SER A 325 -3.92 9.63 13.55
N LYS A 326 -4.62 9.21 14.59
CA LYS A 326 -5.38 7.95 14.62
C LYS A 326 -6.45 7.90 13.52
N ASN A 327 -7.10 9.02 13.22
CA ASN A 327 -8.16 9.07 12.21
C ASN A 327 -7.61 8.98 10.78
N ILE A 328 -6.33 9.30 10.58
CA ILE A 328 -5.65 9.25 9.28
C ILE A 328 -4.96 7.89 9.05
N ALA A 329 -4.60 7.17 10.09
CA ALA A 329 -3.87 5.90 10.01
C ALA A 329 -4.51 4.87 9.05
N PRO A 330 -5.85 4.64 9.02
CA PRO A 330 -6.46 3.69 8.11
C PRO A 330 -6.28 4.04 6.62
N PHE A 331 -6.15 5.32 6.28
CA PHE A 331 -5.87 5.73 4.89
C PHE A 331 -4.43 5.42 4.49
N PHE A 332 -3.48 5.48 5.43
CA PHE A 332 -2.10 5.11 5.15
C PHE A 332 -1.92 3.59 5.08
N SER A 333 -2.64 2.81 5.88
CA SER A 333 -2.64 1.34 5.72
C SER A 333 -3.19 0.94 4.34
N GLU A 334 -4.25 1.59 3.86
CA GLU A 334 -4.74 1.42 2.49
C GLU A 334 -3.66 1.77 1.46
N VAL A 335 -2.99 2.94 1.60
CA VAL A 335 -1.96 3.41 0.67
C VAL A 335 -0.82 2.39 0.55
N TRP A 336 -0.37 1.82 1.64
CA TRP A 336 0.76 0.88 1.66
C TRP A 336 0.36 -0.58 1.53
N GLY A 337 -0.92 -0.90 1.63
CA GLY A 337 -1.42 -2.28 1.58
C GLY A 337 -0.91 -3.11 2.77
N ILE A 338 -0.80 -2.49 3.94
CA ILE A 338 -0.44 -3.11 5.22
C ILE A 338 -1.65 -3.06 6.16
N ASN A 339 -1.55 -3.71 7.32
CA ASN A 339 -2.65 -3.73 8.29
C ASN A 339 -2.69 -2.44 9.12
N ASP A 340 -3.87 -2.10 9.65
CA ASP A 340 -4.08 -0.85 10.41
C ASP A 340 -3.17 -0.76 11.64
N GLU A 341 -2.92 -1.88 12.32
CA GLU A 341 -2.06 -1.96 13.51
C GLU A 341 -0.58 -1.67 13.21
N GLN A 342 -0.18 -1.74 11.94
CA GLN A 342 1.18 -1.42 11.49
C GLN A 342 1.36 0.08 11.26
N VAL A 343 0.29 0.88 11.27
CA VAL A 343 0.36 2.33 11.11
C VAL A 343 0.22 3.02 12.46
N LEU A 344 1.32 3.61 12.92
CA LEU A 344 1.42 4.23 14.24
C LEU A 344 1.01 5.72 14.15
N PRO A 345 -0.01 6.15 14.88
CA PRO A 345 -0.49 7.53 14.84
C PRO A 345 0.35 8.46 15.76
N THR A 346 1.65 8.51 15.50
CA THR A 346 2.63 9.22 16.33
C THR A 346 2.75 10.71 16.01
N GLY A 347 2.14 11.18 14.95
CA GLY A 347 2.44 12.48 14.37
C GLY A 347 3.66 12.41 13.46
N MET A 348 4.07 13.58 12.95
CA MET A 348 5.21 13.71 12.03
C MET A 348 6.40 14.24 12.82
N PRO A 349 7.54 13.51 12.93
CA PRO A 349 8.67 13.88 13.80
C PRO A 349 9.20 15.30 13.55
N ARG A 350 9.27 15.74 12.30
CA ARG A 350 9.74 17.10 11.98
C ARG A 350 8.86 18.23 12.51
N MET A 351 7.62 17.93 12.90
CA MET A 351 6.70 18.95 13.40
C MET A 351 7.07 19.41 14.80
N ASP A 352 7.87 18.65 15.54
CA ASP A 352 8.35 19.03 16.87
C ASP A 352 9.20 20.31 16.81
N GLU A 353 9.94 20.53 15.71
CA GLU A 353 10.72 21.76 15.49
C GLU A 353 9.87 23.04 15.53
N TYR A 354 8.58 22.95 15.08
CA TYR A 354 7.68 24.09 15.09
C TYR A 354 7.15 24.45 16.49
N LEU A 355 7.26 23.53 17.43
CA LEU A 355 6.88 23.74 18.83
C LEU A 355 8.04 24.28 19.68
N ASP A 356 9.26 24.22 19.16
CA ASP A 356 10.45 24.74 19.82
C ASP A 356 10.60 26.26 19.56
N GLU A 357 10.41 27.07 20.61
CA GLU A 357 10.51 28.54 20.53
C GLU A 357 11.93 29.00 20.21
N GLN A 358 12.95 28.34 20.74
CA GLN A 358 14.33 28.70 20.43
C GLN A 358 14.62 28.46 18.96
N HIS A 359 14.28 27.28 18.44
CA HIS A 359 14.43 26.97 17.01
C HIS A 359 13.69 27.96 16.14
N ARG A 360 12.45 28.30 16.50
CA ARG A 360 11.66 29.30 15.75
C ARG A 360 12.36 30.67 15.70
N ASN A 361 12.87 31.15 16.84
CA ASN A 361 13.55 32.44 16.92
C ASN A 361 14.86 32.47 16.10
N GLU A 362 15.62 31.37 16.13
CA GLU A 362 16.82 31.20 15.30
C GLU A 362 16.46 31.24 13.82
N LYS A 363 15.40 30.55 13.39
CA LYS A 363 14.94 30.56 12.00
C LYS A 363 14.41 31.91 11.55
N ILE A 364 13.75 32.66 12.41
CA ILE A 364 13.35 34.04 12.13
C ILE A 364 14.58 34.94 11.94
N LYS A 365 15.62 34.77 12.75
CA LYS A 365 16.87 35.52 12.61
C LYS A 365 17.54 35.19 11.28
N GLU A 366 17.71 33.92 10.96
CA GLU A 366 18.26 33.46 9.67
C GLU A 366 17.46 34.03 8.49
N LEU A 367 16.12 34.01 8.58
CA LEU A 367 15.23 34.58 7.53
C LEU A 367 15.51 36.07 7.31
N TYR A 368 15.65 36.86 8.39
CA TYR A 368 15.91 38.27 8.29
C TYR A 368 17.33 38.59 7.88
N GLU A 369 18.28 37.69 8.08
CA GLU A 369 19.64 37.83 7.51
C GLU A 369 19.63 37.58 6.00
N GLN A 370 18.89 36.55 5.56
CA GLN A 370 18.77 36.19 4.16
C GLN A 370 17.87 37.16 3.36
N PHE A 371 16.82 37.66 4.01
CA PHE A 371 15.84 38.57 3.39
C PHE A 371 15.59 39.82 4.28
N PRO A 372 16.57 40.76 4.33
CA PRO A 372 16.46 41.93 5.19
C PRO A 372 15.21 42.77 4.94
N MET A 373 14.67 42.74 3.71
CA MET A 373 13.48 43.48 3.29
C MET A 373 12.20 42.99 4.02
N CYS A 374 12.20 41.83 4.64
CA CYS A 374 11.05 41.31 5.36
C CYS A 374 10.92 41.86 6.80
N ARG A 375 11.94 42.54 7.31
CA ARG A 375 11.91 43.08 8.68
C ARG A 375 10.80 44.12 8.84
N GLY A 376 9.96 43.91 9.88
CA GLY A 376 8.86 44.82 10.20
C GLY A 376 7.70 44.84 9.19
N LYS A 377 7.69 43.92 8.23
CA LYS A 377 6.64 43.78 7.23
C LYS A 377 5.81 42.53 7.42
N LYS A 378 4.56 42.55 6.95
CA LYS A 378 3.78 41.35 6.74
C LYS A 378 4.32 40.66 5.49
N VAL A 379 4.61 39.34 5.62
CA VAL A 379 5.15 38.52 4.54
C VAL A 379 4.07 37.59 4.03
N ILE A 380 3.81 37.63 2.71
CA ILE A 380 2.92 36.69 2.04
C ILE A 380 3.80 35.67 1.31
N LEU A 381 3.72 34.41 1.68
CA LEU A 381 4.38 33.31 0.98
C LEU A 381 3.45 32.75 -0.08
N PHE A 382 3.79 32.93 -1.36
CA PHE A 382 3.12 32.28 -2.48
C PHE A 382 3.85 30.99 -2.84
N ALA A 383 3.28 29.84 -2.43
CA ALA A 383 3.84 28.52 -2.66
C ALA A 383 2.82 27.57 -3.33
N PRO A 384 2.47 27.81 -4.61
CA PRO A 384 1.45 27.01 -5.29
C PRO A 384 1.94 25.61 -5.64
N THR A 385 1.00 24.69 -5.79
CA THR A 385 1.28 23.37 -6.35
C THR A 385 1.61 23.48 -7.84
N TYR A 386 2.76 23.00 -8.25
CA TYR A 386 3.16 22.98 -9.65
C TYR A 386 2.23 22.11 -10.51
N ARG A 387 2.21 22.38 -11.82
CA ARG A 387 1.62 21.54 -12.87
C ARG A 387 2.76 20.88 -13.66
N GLY A 388 2.46 19.78 -14.38
CA GLY A 388 3.46 19.01 -15.12
C GLY A 388 3.71 17.63 -14.50
N ARG A 389 4.48 16.79 -15.21
CA ARG A 389 4.71 15.39 -14.84
C ARG A 389 5.94 15.19 -13.94
N ASN A 390 6.91 16.08 -13.97
CA ASN A 390 8.16 15.99 -13.23
C ASN A 390 8.82 17.36 -13.04
N LYS A 391 9.93 17.43 -12.32
CA LYS A 391 10.67 18.68 -12.05
C LYS A 391 11.06 19.44 -13.32
N LYS A 392 11.33 18.76 -14.44
CA LYS A 392 11.74 19.40 -15.72
C LYS A 392 10.57 20.02 -16.47
N THR A 393 9.37 19.46 -16.28
CA THR A 393 8.13 19.92 -16.92
C THR A 393 7.24 20.67 -15.95
N ALA A 394 7.75 20.95 -14.74
CA ALA A 394 7.00 21.69 -13.73
C ALA A 394 6.80 23.14 -14.17
N TYR A 395 5.57 23.61 -14.08
CA TYR A 395 5.20 24.99 -14.35
C TYR A 395 4.05 25.42 -13.44
N TYR A 396 3.84 26.72 -13.39
CA TYR A 396 2.66 27.33 -12.81
C TYR A 396 2.11 28.39 -13.80
N PRO A 397 0.79 28.43 -14.02
CA PRO A 397 0.19 29.41 -14.96
C PRO A 397 0.16 30.82 -14.34
N TYR A 398 1.31 31.48 -14.29
CA TYR A 398 1.44 32.85 -13.72
C TYR A 398 0.59 33.87 -14.43
N GLU A 399 0.22 33.63 -15.68
CA GLU A 399 -0.67 34.44 -16.48
C GLU A 399 -2.10 34.55 -15.92
N LEU A 400 -2.48 33.64 -15.01
CA LEU A 400 -3.76 33.68 -14.31
C LEU A 400 -3.76 34.57 -13.07
N ILE A 401 -2.61 35.15 -12.71
CA ILE A 401 -2.46 36.03 -11.56
C ILE A 401 -2.33 37.47 -12.03
N ASP A 402 -3.27 38.32 -11.61
CA ASP A 402 -3.18 39.75 -11.76
C ASP A 402 -2.24 40.32 -10.69
N PHE A 403 -0.94 40.42 -11.03
CA PHE A 403 0.08 40.93 -10.13
C PHE A 403 -0.07 42.42 -9.82
N GLU A 404 -0.61 43.21 -10.73
CA GLU A 404 -0.88 44.63 -10.48
C GLU A 404 -1.93 44.80 -9.40
N LYS A 405 -3.04 44.08 -9.54
CA LYS A 405 -4.09 44.08 -8.52
C LYS A 405 -3.60 43.52 -7.18
N LEU A 406 -2.79 42.46 -7.18
CA LEU A 406 -2.18 41.92 -5.98
C LEU A 406 -1.30 42.97 -5.29
N TYR A 407 -0.47 43.68 -6.07
CA TYR A 407 0.41 44.75 -5.56
C TYR A 407 -0.37 45.91 -4.94
N GLN A 408 -1.54 46.27 -5.52
CA GLN A 408 -2.42 47.33 -4.99
C GLN A 408 -3.10 46.94 -3.66
N ILE A 409 -3.27 45.62 -3.39
CA ILE A 409 -3.90 45.09 -2.18
C ILE A 409 -2.90 44.95 -1.04
N CYS A 410 -1.61 44.73 -1.36
CA CYS A 410 -0.54 44.52 -0.37
C CYS A 410 0.11 45.84 0.04
#